data_5a66c7c9a8d6e6922ecdc905d0836c93
#
_entry.id   5a66c7c9a8d6e6922ecdc905d0836c93
#
_cell.length_a   1.000
_cell.length_b   1.000
_cell.length_c   1.000
_cell.angle_alpha   90.00
_cell.angle_beta   90.00
_cell.angle_gamma   90.00
#
_symmetry.space_group_name_H-M   'P 1'
#
loop_
_entity.id
_entity.type
_entity.pdbx_description
1 polymer ?
#
loop_
_entity_poly.entity_id
_entity_poly.type
_entity_poly.pdbx_seq_one_letter_code
_entity_poly.pdbx_strand_id
1 'polypeptide(L)'
;MKKRLFLFLLALSLVFISGCAHEEEKLSKGLAEGIEKVEVPSTIPSEGLGNLCSGEEECISFCQNNRGQCEEYCGNYNEKTLCQKLFEGNTIPSDIPSCGDKTEFFNAYPIKLSDLEFIRPLGFIGAAPEHIYPTDHVYFFLKKDTSGHAIEVPIYSPGDVWITRIKEIKMEKPVPDSIDYSIYFSPCREFEAFYFHLSTVTEKIKSEIKPPFRYCQEEEIGRFKQVSCEKDVRIKLSAGELMGTAGQLEWQYSFDLGTFDMRTPALDYANPSRWNERQKHIVCPFDYFKGDVKDKIKSRLGENDILRTIEHICGEIEQDEPGTAQGVWFVKDAKMYARPELSLIHDFIDPKIGAFAFGFLPAEIGLSPDVLHFIPKTEGLVNRDFKDVTDDGNIYCYDKLVKQWSYDKKPEQLVVFIQLTSPTTLRIQGKESNSCGSGSWSFSSNYAELER
;
A
#
# COMPACT_ATOMS: atom_id res chain seq x y z
N MET A 1 -37.96 49.31 -11.98
CA MET A 1 -38.38 48.79 -10.66
C MET A 1 -37.89 47.35 -10.55
N LYS A 2 -36.67 47.10 -10.01
CA LYS A 2 -36.10 45.80 -9.58
C LYS A 2 -34.64 46.04 -9.21
N LYS A 3 -34.41 46.80 -8.12
CA LYS A 3 -33.13 46.97 -7.45
C LYS A 3 -33.41 47.29 -5.98
N ARG A 4 -33.82 46.34 -5.17
CA ARG A 4 -33.87 46.40 -3.69
C ARG A 4 -34.31 45.04 -3.17
N LEU A 5 -33.45 43.99 -3.28
CA LEU A 5 -33.59 42.75 -2.49
C LEU A 5 -32.27 41.95 -2.51
N PHE A 6 -31.18 42.57 -2.08
CA PHE A 6 -29.90 41.88 -1.97
C PHE A 6 -29.00 42.38 -0.83
N LEU A 7 -29.65 42.98 0.20
CA LEU A 7 -28.88 43.56 1.34
C LEU A 7 -29.45 43.18 2.71
N PHE A 8 -30.08 41.99 2.86
CA PHE A 8 -30.62 41.56 4.15
C PHE A 8 -30.27 40.12 4.53
N LEU A 9 -29.25 39.50 3.91
CA LEU A 9 -28.77 38.15 4.24
C LEU A 9 -27.30 38.08 4.65
N LEU A 10 -26.70 39.21 5.03
CA LEU A 10 -25.30 39.26 5.48
C LEU A 10 -25.15 39.73 6.93
N ALA A 11 -26.20 39.70 7.74
CA ALA A 11 -26.18 40.15 9.12
C ALA A 11 -26.61 39.10 10.15
N LEU A 12 -26.68 37.81 9.80
CA LEU A 12 -27.10 36.75 10.73
C LEU A 12 -26.09 35.58 10.87
N SER A 13 -24.84 35.75 10.46
CA SER A 13 -23.80 34.70 10.56
C SER A 13 -22.62 35.09 11.48
N LEU A 14 -22.82 36.02 12.44
CA LEU A 14 -21.73 36.48 13.35
C LEU A 14 -22.11 36.41 14.84
N VAL A 15 -23.02 35.55 15.27
CA VAL A 15 -23.39 35.38 16.69
C VAL A 15 -23.39 33.92 17.17
N PHE A 16 -22.72 33.00 16.50
CA PHE A 16 -22.54 31.63 17.02
C PHE A 16 -21.09 31.14 16.98
N ILE A 17 -20.15 31.97 17.44
CA ILE A 17 -18.78 31.53 17.76
C ILE A 17 -18.42 32.15 19.11
N SER A 18 -19.07 31.73 20.18
CA SER A 18 -18.61 32.00 21.56
C SER A 18 -19.40 31.15 22.56
N GLY A 19 -19.34 29.83 22.44
CA GLY A 19 -20.07 28.96 23.35
C GLY A 19 -19.61 27.51 23.44
N CYS A 20 -18.55 27.09 22.74
CA CYS A 20 -18.07 25.71 22.76
C CYS A 20 -16.63 25.53 23.29
N ALA A 21 -16.15 26.42 24.15
CA ALA A 21 -14.80 26.33 24.71
C ALA A 21 -14.75 25.79 26.16
N HIS A 22 -15.85 25.28 26.72
CA HIS A 22 -15.87 24.88 28.14
C HIS A 22 -16.43 23.49 28.43
N GLU A 23 -16.72 22.64 27.41
CA GLU A 23 -17.16 21.24 27.61
C GLU A 23 -16.12 20.19 27.22
N GLU A 24 -15.06 20.53 26.51
CA GLU A 24 -14.00 19.57 26.14
C GLU A 24 -13.08 19.15 27.30
N GLU A 25 -13.05 19.88 28.39
CA GLU A 25 -12.15 19.59 29.53
C GLU A 25 -12.70 18.56 30.54
N LYS A 26 -13.96 18.14 30.42
CA LYS A 26 -14.57 17.15 31.30
C LYS A 26 -14.72 15.73 30.73
N LEU A 27 -14.61 15.54 29.42
CA LEU A 27 -14.66 14.20 28.80
C LEU A 27 -13.30 13.51 28.74
N SER A 28 -12.20 14.23 28.84
CA SER A 28 -10.84 13.65 28.79
C SER A 28 -10.37 12.97 30.07
N LYS A 29 -11.08 13.15 31.19
CA LYS A 29 -10.70 12.57 32.49
C LYS A 29 -11.39 11.25 32.87
N GLY A 30 -12.35 10.77 32.09
CA GLY A 30 -13.12 9.57 32.39
C GLY A 30 -12.70 8.29 31.65
N LEU A 31 -11.87 8.38 30.63
CA LEU A 31 -11.43 7.24 29.80
C LEU A 31 -9.99 6.76 30.06
N ALA A 32 -9.31 7.38 31.02
CA ALA A 32 -7.91 7.07 31.36
C ALA A 32 -7.73 5.99 32.45
N GLU A 33 -8.80 5.42 32.99
CA GLU A 33 -8.73 4.46 34.12
C GLU A 33 -9.04 3.01 33.70
N GLY A 34 -8.59 2.55 32.54
CA GLY A 34 -8.80 1.16 32.13
C GLY A 34 -7.74 0.55 31.24
N ILE A 35 -6.77 1.33 30.82
CA ILE A 35 -5.63 0.80 30.08
C ILE A 35 -4.43 0.83 31.03
N GLU A 36 -4.07 -0.30 31.58
CA GLU A 36 -2.77 -0.49 32.21
C GLU A 36 -1.72 -0.06 31.16
N LYS A 37 -1.07 1.08 31.39
CA LYS A 37 0.07 1.52 30.61
C LYS A 37 1.11 0.43 30.73
N VAL A 38 1.26 -0.39 29.74
CA VAL A 38 2.49 -1.14 29.56
C VAL A 38 3.55 -0.07 29.33
N GLU A 39 4.32 0.25 30.39
CA GLU A 39 5.49 1.10 30.26
C GLU A 39 6.45 0.41 29.30
N VAL A 40 6.46 0.82 28.05
CA VAL A 40 7.53 0.52 27.12
C VAL A 40 8.74 1.29 27.64
N PRO A 41 9.85 0.63 27.99
CA PRO A 41 11.06 1.32 28.45
C PRO A 41 11.52 2.29 27.37
N SER A 42 11.49 3.59 27.63
CA SER A 42 11.82 4.65 26.67
C SER A 42 13.31 4.88 26.46
N THR A 43 14.17 3.94 26.83
CA THR A 43 15.61 4.06 26.61
C THR A 43 16.18 2.74 26.13
N ILE A 44 16.37 2.63 24.81
CA ILE A 44 17.24 1.62 24.24
C ILE A 44 18.68 2.00 24.63
N PRO A 45 19.44 1.08 25.24
CA PRO A 45 20.86 1.34 25.49
C PRO A 45 21.57 1.57 24.14
N SER A 46 22.53 2.47 24.12
CA SER A 46 23.37 2.82 22.96
C SER A 46 24.29 1.67 22.46
N GLU A 47 24.15 0.47 22.99
CA GLU A 47 24.92 -0.73 22.68
C GLU A 47 23.95 -1.81 22.20
N GLY A 48 24.00 -2.10 20.94
CA GLY A 48 23.25 -3.04 20.08
C GLY A 48 22.38 -4.15 20.69
N LEU A 49 21.66 -4.90 19.87
CA LEU A 49 20.85 -6.08 20.28
C LEU A 49 21.65 -7.10 21.14
N GLY A 50 22.97 -7.09 21.08
CA GLY A 50 23.85 -7.96 21.87
C GLY A 50 23.66 -7.86 23.39
N ASN A 51 22.98 -6.82 23.91
CA ASN A 51 22.60 -6.71 25.31
C ASN A 51 21.18 -7.23 25.61
N LEU A 52 20.38 -7.49 24.57
CA LEU A 52 18.98 -7.93 24.68
C LEU A 52 18.81 -9.40 24.28
N CYS A 53 19.71 -9.94 23.47
CA CYS A 53 19.71 -11.32 23.03
C CYS A 53 21.14 -11.78 22.67
N SER A 54 21.43 -13.06 22.81
CA SER A 54 22.73 -13.67 22.53
C SER A 54 22.59 -14.72 21.44
N GLY A 55 23.16 -14.45 20.27
CA GLY A 55 23.09 -15.34 19.11
C GLY A 55 21.85 -15.19 18.25
N GLU A 56 21.92 -15.73 17.04
CA GLU A 56 20.93 -15.51 15.98
C GLU A 56 19.51 -15.99 16.35
N GLU A 57 19.40 -17.23 16.86
CA GLU A 57 18.10 -17.83 17.21
C GLU A 57 17.41 -17.10 18.37
N GLU A 58 18.17 -16.69 19.39
CA GLU A 58 17.62 -15.94 20.52
C GLU A 58 17.20 -14.53 20.09
N CYS A 59 17.96 -13.87 19.20
CA CYS A 59 17.61 -12.56 18.67
C CYS A 59 16.38 -12.64 17.75
N ILE A 60 16.25 -13.68 16.94
CA ILE A 60 15.03 -13.92 16.15
C ILE A 60 13.81 -14.08 17.08
N SER A 61 13.92 -14.91 18.11
CA SER A 61 12.86 -15.11 19.10
C SER A 61 12.53 -13.84 19.88
N PHE A 62 13.55 -13.07 20.28
CA PHE A 62 13.36 -11.77 20.93
C PHE A 62 12.62 -10.79 20.02
N CYS A 63 13.02 -10.67 18.77
CA CYS A 63 12.42 -9.73 17.81
C CYS A 63 11.01 -10.13 17.38
N GLN A 64 10.69 -11.41 17.38
CA GLN A 64 9.32 -11.88 17.18
C GLN A 64 8.35 -11.33 18.26
N ASN A 65 8.85 -11.10 19.47
CA ASN A 65 8.08 -10.58 20.59
C ASN A 65 8.28 -9.08 20.85
N ASN A 66 9.29 -8.47 20.26
CA ASN A 66 9.69 -7.07 20.49
C ASN A 66 10.00 -6.35 19.18
N ARG A 67 9.13 -6.51 18.19
CA ARG A 67 9.34 -6.07 16.81
C ARG A 67 9.71 -4.59 16.69
N GLY A 68 9.01 -3.70 17.37
CA GLY A 68 9.31 -2.26 17.33
C GLY A 68 10.73 -1.89 17.75
N GLN A 69 11.27 -2.58 18.79
CA GLN A 69 12.65 -2.38 19.22
C GLN A 69 13.65 -2.89 18.18
N CYS A 70 13.33 -3.98 17.52
CA CYS A 70 14.17 -4.54 16.46
C CYS A 70 14.10 -3.72 15.17
N GLU A 71 12.95 -3.17 14.80
CA GLU A 71 12.81 -2.24 13.68
C GLU A 71 13.63 -0.96 13.91
N GLU A 72 13.59 -0.41 15.12
CA GLU A 72 14.41 0.75 15.49
C GLU A 72 15.90 0.41 15.45
N TYR A 73 16.29 -0.75 15.98
CA TYR A 73 17.69 -1.23 15.90
C TYR A 73 18.13 -1.37 14.45
N CYS A 74 17.39 -2.08 13.64
CA CYS A 74 17.71 -2.31 12.24
C CYS A 74 17.73 -1.02 11.41
N GLY A 75 16.91 -0.04 11.77
CA GLY A 75 16.95 1.30 11.17
C GLY A 75 18.23 2.08 11.51
N ASN A 76 18.84 1.81 12.65
CA ASN A 76 19.99 2.58 13.15
C ASN A 76 21.35 1.93 12.86
N TYR A 77 21.44 0.60 12.81
CA TYR A 77 22.72 -0.12 12.86
C TYR A 77 23.15 -0.86 11.59
N ASN A 78 22.38 -0.83 10.52
CA ASN A 78 22.74 -1.36 9.18
C ASN A 78 23.36 -2.80 9.18
N GLU A 79 23.03 -3.62 10.17
CA GLU A 79 23.40 -5.03 10.23
C GLU A 79 22.48 -5.86 9.35
N LYS A 80 22.69 -5.75 8.03
CA LYS A 80 21.81 -6.29 6.99
C LYS A 80 21.44 -7.75 7.20
N THR A 81 22.40 -8.60 7.55
CA THR A 81 22.18 -10.05 7.61
C THR A 81 21.30 -10.46 8.79
N LEU A 82 21.52 -9.89 9.97
CA LEU A 82 20.72 -10.19 11.15
C LEU A 82 19.32 -9.58 11.00
N CYS A 83 19.25 -8.31 10.63
CA CYS A 83 17.97 -7.61 10.44
C CYS A 83 17.12 -8.24 9.34
N GLN A 84 17.72 -8.67 8.25
CA GLN A 84 17.06 -9.41 7.21
C GLN A 84 16.43 -10.69 7.78
N LYS A 85 17.18 -11.50 8.50
CA LYS A 85 16.69 -12.72 9.15
C LYS A 85 15.63 -12.47 10.24
N LEU A 86 15.76 -11.38 11.00
CA LEU A 86 14.79 -10.99 12.03
C LEU A 86 13.41 -10.67 11.46
N PHE A 87 13.35 -10.13 10.24
CA PHE A 87 12.10 -9.76 9.56
C PHE A 87 11.68 -10.75 8.48
N GLU A 88 12.59 -11.62 8.02
CA GLU A 88 12.33 -12.69 7.05
C GLU A 88 11.54 -13.86 7.62
N GLY A 89 11.45 -14.00 8.93
CA GLY A 89 10.81 -15.14 9.58
C GLY A 89 9.38 -15.37 9.07
N ASN A 90 9.22 -16.44 8.29
CA ASN A 90 7.91 -16.95 7.91
C ASN A 90 7.11 -17.22 9.19
N THR A 91 6.14 -16.36 9.50
CA THR A 91 5.32 -16.47 10.72
C THR A 91 4.32 -17.62 10.63
N ILE A 92 4.31 -18.38 9.53
CA ILE A 92 3.42 -19.52 9.37
C ILE A 92 3.95 -20.66 10.23
N PRO A 93 3.12 -21.16 11.18
CA PRO A 93 3.54 -22.20 12.11
C PRO A 93 4.04 -23.47 11.40
N SER A 94 5.10 -24.06 11.93
CA SER A 94 5.77 -25.24 11.32
C SER A 94 4.90 -26.51 11.28
N ASP A 95 3.82 -26.56 12.06
CA ASP A 95 2.82 -27.64 12.07
C ASP A 95 1.78 -27.54 10.94
N ILE A 96 1.76 -26.42 10.17
CA ILE A 96 1.03 -26.36 8.91
C ILE A 96 1.75 -27.22 7.86
N PRO A 97 1.04 -28.10 7.16
CA PRO A 97 1.66 -28.95 6.14
C PRO A 97 2.39 -28.17 5.07
N SER A 98 3.48 -28.71 4.52
CA SER A 98 4.13 -28.14 3.35
C SER A 98 3.18 -28.18 2.15
N CYS A 99 3.34 -27.20 1.25
CA CYS A 99 2.56 -27.11 0.01
C CYS A 99 2.92 -28.22 -1.00
N GLY A 100 4.14 -28.76 -0.93
CA GLY A 100 4.65 -29.65 -1.98
C GLY A 100 4.54 -28.97 -3.35
N ASP A 101 4.16 -29.75 -4.38
CA ASP A 101 4.01 -29.24 -5.75
C ASP A 101 2.60 -28.69 -6.04
N LYS A 102 1.72 -28.60 -5.05
CA LYS A 102 0.36 -28.13 -5.23
C LYS A 102 0.35 -26.63 -5.55
N THR A 103 -0.37 -26.26 -6.61
CA THR A 103 -0.51 -24.89 -7.08
C THR A 103 -1.95 -24.36 -7.01
N GLU A 104 -2.95 -25.23 -6.91
CA GLU A 104 -4.36 -24.86 -6.83
C GLU A 104 -4.90 -25.10 -5.43
N PHE A 105 -5.08 -24.04 -4.65
CA PHE A 105 -5.55 -24.11 -3.27
C PHE A 105 -7.00 -23.68 -3.11
N PHE A 106 -7.49 -22.79 -4.00
CA PHE A 106 -8.74 -22.08 -3.85
C PHE A 106 -9.80 -22.61 -4.80
N ASN A 107 -10.95 -23.03 -4.26
CA ASN A 107 -12.06 -23.63 -5.01
C ASN A 107 -13.41 -22.98 -4.67
N ALA A 108 -13.43 -21.94 -3.84
CA ALA A 108 -14.62 -21.18 -3.48
C ALA A 108 -14.43 -19.68 -3.83
N TYR A 109 -15.51 -19.02 -4.15
CA TYR A 109 -15.51 -17.57 -4.34
C TYR A 109 -15.33 -16.86 -3.01
N PRO A 110 -14.38 -15.90 -2.90
CA PRO A 110 -14.24 -15.10 -1.68
C PRO A 110 -15.45 -14.18 -1.45
N ILE A 111 -16.19 -13.86 -2.50
CA ILE A 111 -17.37 -13.00 -2.52
C ILE A 111 -18.30 -13.42 -3.67
N LYS A 112 -19.59 -13.13 -3.59
CA LYS A 112 -20.49 -13.28 -4.72
C LYS A 112 -20.13 -12.27 -5.81
N LEU A 113 -19.88 -12.76 -7.03
CA LEU A 113 -19.50 -11.88 -8.16
C LEU A 113 -20.57 -10.84 -8.51
N SER A 114 -21.85 -11.10 -8.15
CA SER A 114 -22.95 -10.14 -8.31
C SER A 114 -22.82 -8.90 -7.43
N ASP A 115 -22.02 -8.95 -6.38
CA ASP A 115 -21.87 -7.88 -5.40
C ASP A 115 -20.65 -6.98 -5.72
N LEU A 116 -19.91 -7.33 -6.81
CA LEU A 116 -18.78 -6.56 -7.30
C LEU A 116 -19.15 -5.61 -8.44
N GLU A 117 -18.50 -4.45 -8.46
CA GLU A 117 -18.40 -3.58 -9.64
C GLU A 117 -17.30 -4.13 -10.58
N PHE A 118 -16.07 -4.21 -10.09
CA PHE A 118 -14.89 -4.71 -10.81
C PHE A 118 -13.85 -5.23 -9.82
N ILE A 119 -12.77 -5.80 -10.31
CA ILE A 119 -11.58 -6.16 -9.53
C ILE A 119 -10.39 -5.39 -10.11
N ARG A 120 -9.81 -4.49 -9.29
CA ARG A 120 -8.60 -3.79 -9.69
C ARG A 120 -7.41 -4.75 -9.61
N PRO A 121 -6.59 -4.86 -10.68
CA PRO A 121 -5.45 -5.77 -10.72
C PRO A 121 -4.30 -5.32 -9.78
N LEU A 122 -3.32 -6.19 -9.64
CA LEU A 122 -2.03 -5.89 -9.02
C LEU A 122 -1.34 -4.71 -9.70
N GLY A 123 -0.42 -4.07 -8.98
CA GLY A 123 0.39 -3.01 -9.57
C GLY A 123 -0.29 -1.66 -9.64
N PHE A 124 -1.43 -1.49 -8.97
CA PHE A 124 -2.05 -0.18 -8.84
C PHE A 124 -1.11 0.81 -8.17
N ILE A 125 -1.06 2.03 -8.70
CA ILE A 125 -0.40 3.18 -8.09
C ILE A 125 -1.43 4.27 -7.80
N GLY A 126 -1.24 4.97 -6.71
CA GLY A 126 -2.09 6.06 -6.25
C GLY A 126 -1.27 7.21 -5.69
N ALA A 127 -1.95 8.27 -5.28
CA ALA A 127 -1.28 9.39 -4.63
C ALA A 127 -0.84 9.01 -3.20
N ALA A 128 0.29 9.63 -2.78
CA ALA A 128 0.76 9.50 -1.40
C ALA A 128 -0.35 9.77 -0.35
N PRO A 129 -0.25 9.15 0.83
CA PRO A 129 0.93 8.44 1.33
C PRO A 129 0.99 6.95 1.02
N GLU A 130 -0.02 6.33 0.39
CA GLU A 130 -0.23 4.90 0.54
C GLU A 130 0.24 4.07 -0.66
N HIS A 131 0.06 4.55 -1.89
CA HIS A 131 0.22 3.76 -3.11
C HIS A 131 1.19 4.35 -4.13
N ILE A 132 2.31 4.92 -3.66
CA ILE A 132 3.33 5.53 -4.52
C ILE A 132 4.02 4.49 -5.40
N TYR A 133 4.06 3.24 -4.98
CA TYR A 133 4.62 2.12 -5.72
C TYR A 133 3.56 1.04 -5.98
N PRO A 134 3.78 0.15 -6.95
CA PRO A 134 2.81 -0.88 -7.34
C PRO A 134 2.34 -1.72 -6.15
N THR A 135 1.02 -1.83 -5.97
CA THR A 135 0.42 -2.55 -4.85
C THR A 135 0.52 -4.06 -5.02
N ASP A 136 0.74 -4.75 -3.90
CA ASP A 136 0.95 -6.20 -3.79
C ASP A 136 -0.35 -7.01 -3.65
N HIS A 137 -1.50 -6.37 -3.86
CA HIS A 137 -2.81 -6.98 -3.73
C HIS A 137 -3.77 -6.48 -4.81
N VAL A 138 -4.82 -7.25 -5.04
CA VAL A 138 -5.95 -6.88 -5.88
C VAL A 138 -7.07 -6.32 -5.02
N TYR A 139 -7.87 -5.42 -5.59
CA TYR A 139 -8.98 -4.77 -4.90
C TYR A 139 -10.31 -5.27 -5.45
N PHE A 140 -11.14 -5.84 -4.62
CA PHE A 140 -12.51 -6.23 -4.96
C PHE A 140 -13.45 -5.05 -4.68
N PHE A 141 -13.68 -4.20 -5.69
CA PHE A 141 -14.58 -3.04 -5.55
C PHE A 141 -16.02 -3.49 -5.44
N LEU A 142 -16.66 -3.08 -4.36
CA LEU A 142 -18.02 -3.44 -4.01
C LEU A 142 -19.02 -2.52 -4.72
N LYS A 143 -20.20 -3.06 -5.05
CA LYS A 143 -21.32 -2.24 -5.48
C LYS A 143 -21.68 -1.23 -4.41
N LYS A 144 -22.22 -0.10 -4.84
CA LYS A 144 -22.66 0.98 -3.96
C LYS A 144 -24.17 0.98 -3.81
N ASP A 145 -24.60 1.42 -2.64
CA ASP A 145 -26.01 1.73 -2.39
C ASP A 145 -26.42 3.07 -3.06
N THR A 146 -27.68 3.44 -2.86
CA THR A 146 -28.21 4.71 -3.40
C THR A 146 -27.59 5.97 -2.80
N SER A 147 -26.88 5.84 -1.67
CA SER A 147 -26.15 6.92 -1.00
C SER A 147 -24.70 7.02 -1.45
N GLY A 148 -24.24 6.06 -2.27
CA GLY A 148 -22.87 6.00 -2.77
C GLY A 148 -21.88 5.26 -1.83
N HIS A 149 -22.36 4.63 -0.76
CA HIS A 149 -21.54 3.83 0.13
C HIS A 149 -21.45 2.39 -0.36
N ALA A 150 -20.33 1.73 -0.10
CA ALA A 150 -20.18 0.30 -0.37
C ALA A 150 -21.23 -0.51 0.40
N ILE A 151 -21.93 -1.41 -0.29
CA ILE A 151 -22.88 -2.33 0.36
C ILE A 151 -22.11 -3.29 1.28
N GLU A 152 -22.71 -3.70 2.38
CA GLU A 152 -22.15 -4.76 3.21
C GLU A 152 -22.33 -6.11 2.51
N VAL A 153 -21.22 -6.86 2.42
CA VAL A 153 -21.21 -8.15 1.73
C VAL A 153 -20.47 -9.22 2.54
N PRO A 154 -20.94 -10.46 2.55
CA PRO A 154 -20.25 -11.55 3.22
C PRO A 154 -18.99 -11.96 2.48
N ILE A 155 -17.91 -12.19 3.22
CA ILE A 155 -16.60 -12.64 2.74
C ILE A 155 -16.32 -14.06 3.23
N TYR A 156 -15.90 -14.91 2.31
CA TYR A 156 -15.74 -16.34 2.53
C TYR A 156 -14.29 -16.79 2.36
N SER A 157 -13.95 -17.90 3.02
CA SER A 157 -12.68 -18.59 2.81
C SER A 157 -12.60 -19.13 1.36
N PRO A 158 -11.52 -18.81 0.62
CA PRO A 158 -11.40 -19.24 -0.77
C PRO A 158 -11.06 -20.72 -0.91
N GLY A 159 -10.60 -21.35 0.16
CA GLY A 159 -10.19 -22.75 0.23
C GLY A 159 -10.14 -23.28 1.67
N ASP A 160 -9.66 -24.52 1.82
CA ASP A 160 -9.32 -25.06 3.13
C ASP A 160 -8.02 -24.39 3.60
N VAL A 161 -8.10 -23.57 4.66
CA VAL A 161 -6.99 -22.73 5.12
C VAL A 161 -6.87 -22.71 6.65
N TRP A 162 -5.75 -22.23 7.15
CA TRP A 162 -5.57 -21.81 8.54
C TRP A 162 -5.43 -20.30 8.58
N ILE A 163 -6.25 -19.62 9.36
CA ILE A 163 -5.94 -18.23 9.75
C ILE A 163 -4.75 -18.31 10.70
N THR A 164 -3.70 -17.58 10.36
CA THR A 164 -2.42 -17.58 11.10
C THR A 164 -2.22 -16.30 11.89
N ARG A 165 -2.85 -15.20 11.45
CA ARG A 165 -2.72 -13.90 12.10
C ARG A 165 -3.95 -13.04 11.82
N ILE A 166 -4.32 -12.24 12.81
CA ILE A 166 -5.37 -11.24 12.72
C ILE A 166 -4.79 -9.91 13.17
N LYS A 167 -5.05 -8.84 12.41
CA LYS A 167 -4.80 -7.47 12.80
C LYS A 167 -6.14 -6.78 12.98
N GLU A 168 -6.38 -6.21 14.17
CA GLU A 168 -7.51 -5.36 14.48
C GLU A 168 -7.04 -3.91 14.47
N ILE A 169 -7.66 -3.07 13.66
CA ILE A 169 -7.34 -1.65 13.52
C ILE A 169 -8.54 -0.86 14.02
N LYS A 170 -8.38 -0.20 15.18
CA LYS A 170 -9.39 0.69 15.76
C LYS A 170 -9.12 2.11 15.32
N MET A 171 -10.06 2.69 14.60
CA MET A 171 -9.97 4.07 14.17
C MET A 171 -10.35 5.03 15.30
N GLU A 172 -9.50 6.03 15.53
CA GLU A 172 -9.81 7.19 16.35
C GLU A 172 -10.30 8.36 15.49
N LYS A 173 -9.80 8.49 14.26
CA LYS A 173 -10.19 9.49 13.26
C LYS A 173 -10.14 8.87 11.86
N PRO A 174 -10.94 9.28 10.88
CA PRO A 174 -12.00 10.30 10.95
C PRO A 174 -13.31 9.80 11.57
N VAL A 175 -13.50 8.50 11.72
CA VAL A 175 -14.71 7.86 12.23
C VAL A 175 -14.37 7.05 13.47
N PRO A 176 -14.54 7.63 14.67
CA PRO A 176 -14.26 6.94 15.92
C PRO A 176 -15.03 5.63 16.05
N ASP A 177 -14.42 4.66 16.76
CA ASP A 177 -14.99 3.34 17.09
C ASP A 177 -15.25 2.41 15.88
N SER A 178 -14.90 2.82 14.66
CA SER A 178 -14.89 1.89 13.53
C SER A 178 -13.70 0.95 13.61
N ILE A 179 -13.93 -0.30 13.23
CA ILE A 179 -12.92 -1.35 13.26
C ILE A 179 -12.70 -1.85 11.84
N ASP A 180 -11.44 -1.96 11.46
CA ASP A 180 -10.99 -2.58 10.23
C ASP A 180 -10.16 -3.82 10.59
N TYR A 181 -10.51 -4.97 9.99
CA TYR A 181 -9.80 -6.21 10.23
C TYR A 181 -8.95 -6.61 9.02
N SER A 182 -7.71 -7.02 9.33
CA SER A 182 -6.86 -7.73 8.36
C SER A 182 -6.70 -9.17 8.81
N ILE A 183 -6.91 -10.12 7.90
CA ILE A 183 -6.82 -11.56 8.17
C ILE A 183 -5.75 -12.16 7.28
N TYR A 184 -4.72 -12.76 7.89
CA TYR A 184 -3.70 -13.53 7.18
C TYR A 184 -4.01 -15.00 7.31
N PHE A 185 -3.93 -15.72 6.20
CA PHE A 185 -4.27 -17.14 6.16
C PHE A 185 -3.41 -17.91 5.16
N SER A 186 -3.27 -19.19 5.41
CA SER A 186 -2.39 -20.07 4.63
C SER A 186 -3.04 -21.43 4.38
N PRO A 187 -3.10 -21.89 3.13
CA PRO A 187 -3.49 -23.27 2.83
C PRO A 187 -2.37 -24.28 3.14
N CYS A 188 -1.12 -23.81 3.18
CA CYS A 188 0.08 -24.59 3.42
C CYS A 188 1.25 -23.65 3.81
N ARG A 189 2.37 -24.20 4.29
CA ARG A 189 3.43 -23.45 4.97
C ARG A 189 4.18 -22.43 4.11
N GLU A 190 4.40 -22.70 2.84
CA GLU A 190 5.16 -21.85 1.95
C GLU A 190 4.29 -20.82 1.18
N PHE A 191 2.98 -20.82 1.45
CA PHE A 191 2.03 -19.91 0.80
C PHE A 191 1.24 -19.13 1.84
N GLU A 192 1.23 -17.81 1.75
CA GLU A 192 0.43 -16.92 2.58
C GLU A 192 -0.50 -16.08 1.71
N ALA A 193 -1.69 -15.86 2.19
CA ALA A 193 -2.66 -14.92 1.64
C ALA A 193 -3.18 -13.99 2.74
N PHE A 194 -3.74 -12.86 2.35
CA PHE A 194 -4.41 -11.96 3.28
C PHE A 194 -5.65 -11.34 2.68
N TYR A 195 -6.60 -11.04 3.56
CA TYR A 195 -7.69 -10.11 3.30
C TYR A 195 -7.50 -8.87 4.15
N PHE A 196 -7.60 -7.69 3.54
CA PHE A 196 -7.66 -6.41 4.24
C PHE A 196 -9.05 -5.80 4.08
N HIS A 197 -9.38 -4.90 5.01
CA HIS A 197 -10.60 -4.11 5.01
C HIS A 197 -11.89 -4.92 5.20
N LEU A 198 -11.87 -5.88 6.13
CA LEU A 198 -13.10 -6.49 6.59
C LEU A 198 -13.70 -5.63 7.70
N SER A 199 -14.98 -5.26 7.55
CA SER A 199 -15.72 -4.47 8.54
C SER A 199 -16.15 -5.29 9.77
N THR A 200 -16.35 -6.59 9.60
CA THR A 200 -16.64 -7.53 10.70
C THR A 200 -15.92 -8.85 10.51
N VAL A 201 -15.81 -9.62 11.58
CA VAL A 201 -15.36 -11.02 11.56
C VAL A 201 -16.34 -11.88 12.32
N THR A 202 -16.41 -13.19 11.99
CA THR A 202 -17.30 -14.13 12.70
C THR A 202 -16.90 -14.30 14.16
N GLU A 203 -17.83 -14.72 15.02
CA GLU A 203 -17.56 -14.97 16.44
C GLU A 203 -16.44 -16.01 16.65
N LYS A 204 -16.31 -16.99 15.75
CA LYS A 204 -15.21 -17.96 15.76
C LYS A 204 -13.85 -17.28 15.66
N ILE A 205 -13.72 -16.23 14.82
CA ILE A 205 -12.50 -15.46 14.65
C ILE A 205 -12.36 -14.43 15.78
N LYS A 206 -13.42 -13.71 16.10
CA LYS A 206 -13.45 -12.65 17.10
C LYS A 206 -13.07 -13.13 18.50
N SER A 207 -13.48 -14.34 18.87
CA SER A 207 -13.16 -14.93 20.18
C SER A 207 -11.66 -15.15 20.41
N GLU A 208 -10.86 -15.19 19.36
CA GLU A 208 -9.39 -15.32 19.41
C GLU A 208 -8.67 -13.96 19.51
N ILE A 209 -9.36 -12.84 19.26
CA ILE A 209 -8.79 -11.48 19.33
C ILE A 209 -8.79 -11.02 20.79
N LYS A 210 -7.83 -11.49 21.56
CA LYS A 210 -7.66 -11.17 22.99
C LYS A 210 -6.19 -11.21 23.38
N PRO A 211 -5.80 -10.47 24.43
CA PRO A 211 -4.43 -10.51 24.93
C PRO A 211 -3.96 -11.96 25.28
N PRO A 212 -2.66 -12.22 25.22
CA PRO A 212 -1.63 -11.28 24.81
C PRO A 212 -1.66 -11.07 23.30
N PHE A 213 -1.49 -9.81 22.88
CA PHE A 213 -1.23 -9.47 21.48
C PHE A 213 0.25 -9.63 21.16
N ARG A 214 0.56 -9.88 19.89
CA ARG A 214 1.95 -9.88 19.40
C ARG A 214 2.57 -8.49 19.56
N TYR A 215 1.86 -7.46 19.13
CA TYR A 215 2.14 -6.06 19.41
C TYR A 215 0.89 -5.20 19.18
N CYS A 216 0.88 -4.00 19.78
CA CYS A 216 -0.07 -2.96 19.44
C CYS A 216 0.71 -1.68 19.11
N GLN A 217 0.27 -0.93 18.10
CA GLN A 217 0.92 0.29 17.63
C GLN A 217 -0.12 1.38 17.40
N GLU A 218 0.18 2.59 17.87
CA GLU A 218 -0.55 3.79 17.46
C GLU A 218 0.09 4.34 16.19
N GLU A 219 -0.73 4.68 15.21
CA GLU A 219 -0.30 5.21 13.93
C GLU A 219 -1.11 6.44 13.57
N GLU A 220 -0.43 7.46 13.02
CA GLU A 220 -1.08 8.60 12.39
C GLU A 220 -0.62 8.68 10.93
N ILE A 221 -1.54 8.43 10.00
CA ILE A 221 -1.28 8.40 8.56
C ILE A 221 -2.19 9.41 7.89
N GLY A 222 -1.64 10.57 7.54
CA GLY A 222 -2.43 11.67 6.99
C GLY A 222 -3.52 12.12 7.95
N ARG A 223 -4.79 11.94 7.57
CA ARG A 223 -5.95 12.26 8.42
C ARG A 223 -6.39 11.13 9.36
N PHE A 224 -5.79 9.95 9.21
CA PHE A 224 -6.15 8.76 9.98
C PHE A 224 -5.30 8.67 11.23
N LYS A 225 -5.95 8.54 12.37
CA LYS A 225 -5.33 8.16 13.65
C LYS A 225 -5.96 6.86 14.11
N GLN A 226 -5.14 5.87 14.38
CA GLN A 226 -5.59 4.50 14.63
C GLN A 226 -4.68 3.78 15.63
N VAL A 227 -5.25 2.76 16.29
CA VAL A 227 -4.51 1.78 17.07
C VAL A 227 -4.65 0.43 16.39
N SER A 228 -3.55 -0.17 15.99
CA SER A 228 -3.53 -1.48 15.39
C SER A 228 -2.89 -2.51 16.31
N CYS A 229 -3.59 -3.62 16.56
CA CYS A 229 -3.10 -4.73 17.38
C CYS A 229 -3.06 -6.02 16.55
N GLU A 230 -1.94 -6.73 16.58
CA GLU A 230 -1.79 -8.01 15.89
C GLU A 230 -1.82 -9.19 16.88
N LYS A 231 -2.45 -10.27 16.42
CA LYS A 231 -2.56 -11.52 17.17
C LYS A 231 -2.25 -12.71 16.26
N ASP A 232 -1.26 -13.51 16.65
CA ASP A 232 -1.04 -14.82 16.02
C ASP A 232 -2.12 -15.79 16.53
N VAL A 233 -2.75 -16.50 15.60
CA VAL A 233 -3.87 -17.42 15.87
C VAL A 233 -3.73 -18.73 15.08
N ARG A 234 -4.58 -19.70 15.39
CA ARG A 234 -4.60 -20.99 14.72
C ARG A 234 -6.04 -21.45 14.48
N ILE A 235 -6.69 -20.88 13.48
CA ILE A 235 -8.10 -21.15 13.19
C ILE A 235 -8.21 -21.86 11.84
N LYS A 236 -8.70 -23.10 11.85
CA LYS A 236 -8.96 -23.83 10.61
C LYS A 236 -10.32 -23.44 10.05
N LEU A 237 -10.35 -23.14 8.74
CA LEU A 237 -11.56 -22.88 7.96
C LEU A 237 -11.64 -23.83 6.78
N SER A 238 -12.86 -24.17 6.41
CA SER A 238 -13.16 -24.90 5.18
C SER A 238 -13.44 -23.94 4.03
N ALA A 239 -13.26 -24.42 2.80
CA ALA A 239 -13.63 -23.68 1.60
C ALA A 239 -15.10 -23.22 1.66
N GLY A 240 -15.35 -21.93 1.40
CA GLY A 240 -16.67 -21.32 1.46
C GLY A 240 -17.20 -21.04 2.85
N GLU A 241 -16.42 -21.27 3.93
CA GLU A 241 -16.81 -20.89 5.30
C GLU A 241 -16.78 -19.38 5.43
N LEU A 242 -17.81 -18.81 6.11
CA LEU A 242 -17.89 -17.37 6.32
C LEU A 242 -16.75 -16.88 7.23
N MET A 243 -16.04 -15.83 6.80
CA MET A 243 -14.98 -15.19 7.57
C MET A 243 -15.47 -13.92 8.27
N GLY A 244 -16.32 -13.15 7.60
CA GLY A 244 -16.83 -11.87 8.08
C GLY A 244 -17.58 -11.13 6.98
N THR A 245 -17.60 -9.80 7.06
CA THR A 245 -18.17 -8.92 6.05
C THR A 245 -17.19 -7.85 5.63
N ALA A 246 -17.35 -7.32 4.43
CA ALA A 246 -16.67 -6.11 3.95
C ALA A 246 -17.71 -5.06 3.50
N GLY A 247 -17.29 -3.82 3.33
CA GLY A 247 -18.18 -2.68 3.12
C GLY A 247 -18.45 -1.94 4.43
N GLN A 248 -19.30 -0.89 4.38
CA GLN A 248 -19.65 -0.04 5.53
C GLN A 248 -18.50 0.72 6.22
N LEU A 249 -17.27 0.56 5.80
CA LEU A 249 -16.20 1.46 6.20
C LEU A 249 -16.32 2.74 5.35
N GLU A 250 -16.48 3.88 6.00
CA GLU A 250 -16.87 5.15 5.35
C GLU A 250 -15.86 5.62 4.30
N TRP A 251 -14.61 5.18 4.40
CA TRP A 251 -13.50 5.55 3.50
C TRP A 251 -13.08 4.43 2.56
N GLN A 252 -13.67 3.23 2.65
CA GLN A 252 -13.22 2.05 1.91
C GLN A 252 -14.34 1.44 1.08
N TYR A 253 -14.10 1.31 -0.21
CA TYR A 253 -15.07 0.78 -1.17
C TYR A 253 -14.72 -0.61 -1.68
N SER A 254 -13.62 -1.16 -1.22
CA SER A 254 -13.13 -2.49 -1.58
C SER A 254 -12.72 -3.29 -0.36
N PHE A 255 -12.57 -4.60 -0.52
CA PHE A 255 -11.67 -5.39 0.29
C PHE A 255 -10.55 -5.93 -0.60
N ASP A 256 -9.43 -6.30 0.00
CA ASP A 256 -8.21 -6.60 -0.74
C ASP A 256 -7.81 -8.05 -0.54
N LEU A 257 -7.21 -8.64 -1.56
CA LEU A 257 -6.60 -9.97 -1.53
C LEU A 257 -5.19 -9.90 -2.08
N GLY A 258 -4.21 -10.21 -1.23
CA GLY A 258 -2.83 -10.39 -1.63
C GLY A 258 -2.36 -11.81 -1.35
N THR A 259 -1.32 -12.23 -2.07
CA THR A 259 -0.74 -13.57 -1.93
C THR A 259 0.77 -13.56 -2.13
N PHE A 260 1.44 -14.40 -1.34
CA PHE A 260 2.88 -14.64 -1.40
C PHE A 260 3.13 -16.14 -1.53
N ASP A 261 3.95 -16.55 -2.48
CA ASP A 261 4.37 -17.94 -2.63
C ASP A 261 5.89 -18.04 -2.60
N MET A 262 6.43 -18.44 -1.46
CA MET A 262 7.87 -18.55 -1.22
C MET A 262 8.57 -19.61 -2.08
N ARG A 263 7.82 -20.38 -2.86
CA ARG A 263 8.34 -21.41 -3.79
C ARG A 263 8.60 -20.84 -5.19
N THR A 264 8.06 -19.65 -5.50
CA THR A 264 8.31 -18.99 -6.79
C THR A 264 9.68 -18.32 -6.80
N PRO A 265 10.30 -18.08 -7.97
CA PRO A 265 11.45 -17.19 -8.06
C PRO A 265 11.13 -15.82 -7.46
N ALA A 266 12.12 -15.22 -6.83
CA ALA A 266 12.00 -13.83 -6.35
C ALA A 266 11.77 -12.88 -7.54
N LEU A 267 10.98 -11.83 -7.33
CA LEU A 267 10.81 -10.74 -8.28
C LEU A 267 12.16 -10.03 -8.51
N ASP A 268 12.41 -9.59 -9.74
CA ASP A 268 13.72 -9.10 -10.17
C ASP A 268 13.87 -7.58 -9.95
N TYR A 269 13.65 -7.15 -8.70
CA TYR A 269 13.84 -5.75 -8.33
C TYR A 269 15.28 -5.27 -8.59
N ALA A 270 15.45 -4.08 -9.10
CA ALA A 270 16.77 -3.48 -9.37
C ALA A 270 17.65 -3.40 -8.11
N ASN A 271 17.05 -3.25 -6.93
CA ASN A 271 17.73 -3.40 -5.65
C ASN A 271 16.94 -4.32 -4.70
N PRO A 272 17.16 -5.64 -4.75
CA PRO A 272 16.43 -6.59 -3.92
C PRO A 272 16.61 -6.38 -2.41
N SER A 273 17.67 -5.69 -1.98
CA SER A 273 17.92 -5.43 -0.55
C SER A 273 16.96 -4.40 0.07
N ARG A 274 16.21 -3.66 -0.74
CA ARG A 274 15.16 -2.72 -0.29
C ARG A 274 13.85 -3.42 0.06
N TRP A 275 13.69 -4.68 -0.31
CA TRP A 275 12.44 -5.42 -0.21
C TRP A 275 12.59 -6.60 0.77
N ASN A 276 11.57 -6.80 1.60
CA ASN A 276 11.53 -7.99 2.45
C ASN A 276 11.18 -9.25 1.64
N GLU A 277 11.38 -10.43 2.22
CA GLU A 277 11.17 -11.69 1.49
C GLU A 277 9.74 -11.87 0.96
N ARG A 278 8.70 -11.44 1.70
CA ARG A 278 7.33 -11.51 1.18
C ARG A 278 7.16 -10.67 -0.08
N GLN A 279 7.66 -9.44 -0.07
CA GLN A 279 7.56 -8.53 -1.21
C GLN A 279 8.29 -9.06 -2.46
N LYS A 280 9.30 -9.90 -2.28
CA LYS A 280 10.00 -10.56 -3.40
C LYS A 280 9.24 -11.75 -3.98
N HIS A 281 8.24 -12.28 -3.28
CA HIS A 281 7.49 -13.47 -3.66
C HIS A 281 5.98 -13.21 -3.83
N ILE A 282 5.62 -11.97 -4.19
CA ILE A 282 4.24 -11.61 -4.51
C ILE A 282 3.82 -12.32 -5.79
N VAL A 283 2.62 -12.89 -5.78
CA VAL A 283 2.07 -13.63 -6.91
C VAL A 283 0.62 -13.24 -7.18
N CYS A 284 0.14 -13.51 -8.39
CA CYS A 284 -1.27 -13.33 -8.73
C CYS A 284 -2.16 -14.26 -7.90
N PRO A 285 -3.06 -13.77 -7.03
CA PRO A 285 -3.91 -14.65 -6.23
C PRO A 285 -4.79 -15.57 -7.09
N PHE A 286 -5.17 -15.12 -8.27
CA PHE A 286 -6.09 -15.88 -9.13
C PHE A 286 -5.47 -17.08 -9.82
N ASP A 287 -4.14 -17.17 -9.86
CA ASP A 287 -3.46 -18.35 -10.41
C ASP A 287 -3.60 -19.58 -9.51
N TYR A 288 -3.96 -19.36 -8.25
CA TYR A 288 -4.17 -20.42 -7.26
C TYR A 288 -5.63 -20.85 -7.10
N PHE A 289 -6.53 -20.27 -7.90
CA PHE A 289 -7.93 -20.72 -7.99
C PHE A 289 -8.09 -21.84 -9.03
N LYS A 290 -9.12 -22.67 -8.83
CA LYS A 290 -9.42 -23.82 -9.68
C LYS A 290 -10.46 -23.50 -10.74
N GLY A 291 -10.25 -24.04 -11.95
CA GLY A 291 -11.22 -24.17 -13.01
C GLY A 291 -12.03 -22.90 -13.29
N ASP A 292 -13.34 -23.03 -13.38
CA ASP A 292 -14.25 -21.94 -13.74
C ASP A 292 -14.32 -20.80 -12.71
N VAL A 293 -13.93 -21.04 -11.45
CA VAL A 293 -13.80 -19.98 -10.44
C VAL A 293 -12.71 -19.00 -10.84
N LYS A 294 -11.54 -19.52 -11.25
CA LYS A 294 -10.41 -18.73 -11.77
C LYS A 294 -10.83 -17.85 -12.93
N ASP A 295 -11.46 -18.45 -13.95
CA ASP A 295 -11.81 -17.74 -15.19
C ASP A 295 -12.84 -16.64 -14.95
N LYS A 296 -13.87 -16.91 -14.13
CA LYS A 296 -14.91 -15.96 -13.81
C LYS A 296 -14.39 -14.79 -12.97
N ILE A 297 -13.45 -15.02 -12.05
CA ILE A 297 -12.83 -13.94 -11.28
C ILE A 297 -11.92 -13.11 -12.20
N LYS A 298 -11.03 -13.75 -12.98
CA LYS A 298 -10.14 -13.05 -13.91
C LYS A 298 -10.88 -12.18 -14.93
N SER A 299 -12.08 -12.60 -15.35
CA SER A 299 -12.90 -11.81 -16.29
C SER A 299 -13.43 -10.50 -15.72
N ARG A 300 -13.21 -10.21 -14.42
CA ARG A 300 -13.61 -8.98 -13.75
C ARG A 300 -12.44 -8.01 -13.50
N LEU A 301 -11.23 -8.41 -13.94
CA LEU A 301 -10.04 -7.57 -13.77
C LEU A 301 -10.09 -6.35 -14.68
N GLY A 302 -9.99 -5.19 -14.06
CA GLY A 302 -10.05 -3.90 -14.76
C GLY A 302 -10.21 -2.73 -13.81
N GLU A 303 -10.63 -1.62 -14.35
CA GLU A 303 -10.93 -0.39 -13.61
C GLU A 303 -12.23 0.20 -14.14
N ASN A 304 -13.26 0.31 -13.32
CA ASN A 304 -14.60 0.69 -13.72
C ASN A 304 -15.11 -0.18 -14.90
N ASP A 305 -15.43 0.42 -16.04
CA ASP A 305 -15.89 -0.29 -17.24
C ASP A 305 -14.78 -0.74 -18.19
N ILE A 306 -13.50 -0.51 -17.82
CA ILE A 306 -12.35 -0.84 -18.65
C ILE A 306 -11.73 -2.15 -18.15
N LEU A 307 -11.88 -3.24 -18.89
CA LEU A 307 -11.23 -4.50 -18.59
C LEU A 307 -9.76 -4.46 -18.99
N ARG A 308 -8.91 -5.03 -18.15
CA ARG A 308 -7.51 -5.28 -18.51
C ARG A 308 -7.45 -6.49 -19.45
N THR A 309 -6.97 -6.28 -20.68
CA THR A 309 -6.89 -7.32 -21.73
C THR A 309 -5.47 -7.60 -22.20
N ILE A 310 -4.48 -6.94 -21.58
CA ILE A 310 -3.06 -7.07 -21.93
C ILE A 310 -2.39 -7.97 -20.89
N GLU A 311 -1.54 -8.88 -21.34
CA GLU A 311 -0.69 -9.68 -20.46
C GLU A 311 0.33 -8.75 -19.71
N HIS A 312 0.58 -8.94 -18.43
CA HIS A 312 -0.02 -9.98 -17.57
C HIS A 312 -1.39 -9.54 -17.08
N ILE A 313 -2.42 -10.36 -17.33
CA ILE A 313 -3.83 -10.00 -17.04
C ILE A 313 -4.05 -9.62 -15.56
N CYS A 314 -3.33 -10.26 -14.65
CA CYS A 314 -3.41 -9.97 -13.21
C CYS A 314 -2.78 -8.64 -12.80
N GLY A 315 -2.06 -7.96 -13.71
CA GLY A 315 -1.23 -6.79 -13.41
C GLY A 315 0.22 -7.16 -13.11
N GLU A 316 1.06 -6.15 -12.95
CA GLU A 316 2.50 -6.27 -12.68
C GLU A 316 2.88 -5.43 -11.49
N ILE A 317 3.65 -5.98 -10.57
CA ILE A 317 4.11 -5.29 -9.37
C ILE A 317 5.53 -4.79 -9.57
N GLU A 318 6.39 -5.66 -10.06
CA GLU A 318 7.77 -5.35 -10.34
C GLU A 318 7.89 -4.91 -11.81
N GLN A 319 8.35 -3.68 -11.99
CA GLN A 319 8.58 -3.07 -13.31
C GLN A 319 9.96 -2.42 -13.37
N ASP A 320 10.85 -2.76 -12.44
CA ASP A 320 12.21 -2.24 -12.43
C ASP A 320 12.97 -2.74 -13.68
N GLU A 321 13.64 -1.83 -14.38
CA GLU A 321 14.54 -2.16 -15.49
C GLU A 321 15.94 -1.69 -15.13
N PRO A 322 16.85 -2.60 -14.75
CA PRO A 322 18.19 -2.24 -14.31
C PRO A 322 18.96 -1.38 -15.31
N GLY A 323 19.58 -0.30 -14.83
CA GLY A 323 20.34 0.62 -15.69
C GLY A 323 19.51 1.64 -16.44
N THR A 324 18.19 1.67 -16.22
CA THR A 324 17.27 2.64 -16.82
C THR A 324 16.52 3.44 -15.75
N ALA A 325 15.72 4.42 -16.15
CA ALA A 325 14.90 5.18 -15.22
C ALA A 325 13.66 4.42 -14.78
N GLN A 326 13.24 3.34 -15.47
CA GLN A 326 12.03 2.60 -15.15
C GLN A 326 12.17 1.87 -13.81
N GLY A 327 11.14 2.02 -12.97
CA GLY A 327 11.03 1.34 -11.69
C GLY A 327 10.80 2.29 -10.52
N VAL A 328 11.07 1.81 -9.30
CA VAL A 328 10.84 2.54 -8.06
C VAL A 328 12.13 3.18 -7.53
N TRP A 329 11.99 4.36 -6.93
CA TRP A 329 13.09 5.18 -6.47
C TRP A 329 12.88 5.67 -5.05
N PHE A 330 13.95 5.67 -4.27
CA PHE A 330 13.98 6.06 -2.87
C PHE A 330 14.69 7.41 -2.72
N VAL A 331 14.34 8.16 -1.70
CA VAL A 331 15.12 9.35 -1.33
C VAL A 331 16.55 8.91 -1.01
N LYS A 332 17.52 9.71 -1.41
CA LYS A 332 18.94 9.45 -1.14
C LYS A 332 19.18 9.22 0.34
N ASP A 333 20.02 8.26 0.67
CA ASP A 333 20.32 7.84 2.04
C ASP A 333 19.09 7.33 2.83
N ALA A 334 18.04 6.89 2.14
CA ALA A 334 16.86 6.32 2.77
C ALA A 334 17.23 5.07 3.59
N LYS A 335 16.59 4.91 4.75
CA LYS A 335 16.75 3.73 5.60
C LYS A 335 16.36 2.45 4.84
N MET A 336 16.91 1.32 5.28
CA MET A 336 16.46 0.00 4.81
C MET A 336 14.95 -0.14 5.03
N TYR A 337 14.24 -0.68 4.03
CA TYR A 337 12.77 -0.81 4.02
C TYR A 337 12.01 0.53 4.12
N ALA A 338 12.67 1.67 3.86
CA ALA A 338 11.95 2.92 3.63
C ALA A 338 11.00 2.77 2.43
N ARG A 339 9.91 3.52 2.44
CA ARG A 339 9.01 3.55 1.28
C ARG A 339 9.69 4.26 0.10
N PRO A 340 9.45 3.81 -1.13
CA PRO A 340 9.78 4.59 -2.31
C PRO A 340 9.03 5.92 -2.31
N GLU A 341 9.65 6.97 -2.83
CA GLU A 341 9.01 8.29 -2.97
C GLU A 341 8.78 8.69 -4.44
N LEU A 342 9.16 7.81 -5.36
CA LEU A 342 8.90 7.98 -6.78
C LEU A 342 8.75 6.61 -7.45
N SER A 343 7.74 6.48 -8.32
CA SER A 343 7.68 5.39 -9.29
C SER A 343 7.63 5.95 -10.72
N LEU A 344 8.46 5.41 -11.57
CA LEU A 344 8.52 5.65 -13.02
C LEU A 344 8.18 4.34 -13.71
N ILE A 345 6.90 4.12 -13.98
CA ILE A 345 6.37 2.82 -14.42
C ILE A 345 5.32 2.97 -15.51
N HIS A 346 4.76 1.87 -15.96
CA HIS A 346 3.60 1.87 -16.83
C HIS A 346 2.29 1.65 -16.05
N ASP A 347 1.20 2.16 -16.62
CA ASP A 347 -0.14 2.08 -16.01
C ASP A 347 -0.61 0.62 -15.84
N PHE A 348 -1.25 0.35 -14.71
CA PHE A 348 -1.70 -0.99 -14.33
C PHE A 348 -2.90 -1.52 -15.15
N ILE A 349 -3.57 -0.68 -15.93
CA ILE A 349 -4.65 -1.08 -16.86
C ILE A 349 -4.17 -1.10 -18.30
N ASP A 350 -3.53 -0.03 -18.76
CA ASP A 350 -2.95 0.09 -20.09
C ASP A 350 -1.44 0.34 -20.05
N PRO A 351 -0.60 -0.70 -20.14
CA PRO A 351 0.86 -0.56 -20.11
C PRO A 351 1.48 0.27 -21.24
N LYS A 352 0.68 0.77 -22.19
CA LYS A 352 1.14 1.75 -23.20
C LYS A 352 1.22 3.17 -22.66
N ILE A 353 0.70 3.40 -21.46
CA ILE A 353 0.70 4.69 -20.78
C ILE A 353 1.83 4.68 -19.76
N GLY A 354 2.73 5.67 -19.82
CA GLY A 354 3.73 5.88 -18.78
C GLY A 354 3.12 6.65 -17.60
N ALA A 355 3.54 6.33 -16.40
CA ALA A 355 3.01 6.88 -15.17
C ALA A 355 4.13 7.32 -14.22
N PHE A 356 4.04 8.57 -13.75
CA PHE A 356 4.75 9.05 -12.58
C PHE A 356 3.86 8.90 -11.37
N ALA A 357 4.33 8.28 -10.29
CA ALA A 357 3.71 8.40 -8.98
C ALA A 357 4.67 9.12 -8.04
N PHE A 358 4.26 10.29 -7.56
CA PHE A 358 5.05 11.13 -6.67
C PHE A 358 4.60 10.97 -5.23
N GLY A 359 5.56 10.71 -4.34
CA GLY A 359 5.41 10.73 -2.90
C GLY A 359 5.70 12.10 -2.29
N PHE A 360 6.17 12.07 -1.05
CA PHE A 360 6.53 13.29 -0.31
C PHE A 360 7.95 13.75 -0.63
N LEU A 361 8.15 14.16 -1.86
CA LEU A 361 9.38 14.81 -2.28
C LEU A 361 9.46 16.25 -1.74
N PRO A 362 10.67 16.85 -1.62
CA PRO A 362 10.80 18.24 -1.20
C PRO A 362 9.97 19.19 -2.05
N ALA A 363 9.18 20.07 -1.44
CA ALA A 363 8.25 20.96 -2.15
C ALA A 363 8.97 21.92 -3.13
N GLU A 364 10.23 22.26 -2.84
CA GLU A 364 11.06 23.17 -3.63
C GLU A 364 11.38 22.66 -5.02
N ILE A 365 11.25 21.36 -5.25
CA ILE A 365 11.52 20.78 -6.58
C ILE A 365 10.35 20.96 -7.56
N GLY A 366 9.24 21.55 -7.12
CA GLY A 366 8.08 21.84 -7.98
C GLY A 366 7.22 20.60 -8.30
N LEU A 367 7.30 19.54 -7.48
CA LEU A 367 6.46 18.35 -7.57
C LEU A 367 5.66 18.19 -6.27
N SER A 368 4.44 17.69 -6.39
CA SER A 368 3.56 17.37 -5.26
C SER A 368 3.05 15.94 -5.40
N PRO A 369 2.63 15.31 -4.29
CA PRO A 369 2.04 13.97 -4.33
C PRO A 369 0.88 13.89 -5.32
N ASP A 370 1.04 13.09 -6.37
CA ASP A 370 0.04 12.85 -7.42
C ASP A 370 0.47 11.69 -8.33
N VAL A 371 -0.44 11.22 -9.18
CA VAL A 371 -0.14 10.29 -10.27
C VAL A 371 -0.43 10.96 -11.60
N LEU A 372 0.60 11.08 -12.42
CA LEU A 372 0.56 11.75 -13.72
C LEU A 372 0.88 10.77 -14.85
N HIS A 373 0.02 10.71 -15.84
CA HIS A 373 0.12 9.89 -17.04
C HIS A 373 0.65 10.68 -18.22
N PHE A 374 1.40 10.00 -19.10
CA PHE A 374 1.84 10.51 -20.39
C PHE A 374 1.88 9.38 -21.43
N ILE A 375 2.00 9.76 -22.70
CA ILE A 375 2.19 8.80 -23.79
C ILE A 375 3.68 8.66 -24.10
N PRO A 376 4.29 7.49 -23.80
CA PRO A 376 5.70 7.23 -24.06
C PRO A 376 6.06 7.31 -25.55
N LYS A 377 7.29 7.76 -25.84
CA LYS A 377 7.90 7.78 -27.17
C LYS A 377 9.18 6.94 -27.18
N THR A 378 9.42 6.29 -28.29
CA THR A 378 10.60 5.45 -28.51
C THR A 378 11.84 6.25 -28.95
N GLU A 379 11.68 7.54 -29.31
CA GLU A 379 12.76 8.38 -29.82
C GLU A 379 12.71 9.80 -29.23
N GLY A 380 13.84 10.48 -29.22
CA GLY A 380 13.99 11.84 -28.73
C GLY A 380 14.10 11.94 -27.21
N LEU A 381 14.14 13.17 -26.70
CA LEU A 381 14.32 13.49 -25.28
C LEU A 381 13.02 13.96 -24.60
N VAL A 382 11.92 14.06 -25.35
CA VAL A 382 10.62 14.50 -24.83
C VAL A 382 9.69 13.30 -24.74
N ASN A 383 9.16 13.03 -23.54
CA ASN A 383 8.26 11.91 -23.24
C ASN A 383 8.88 10.55 -23.62
N ARG A 384 10.20 10.41 -23.46
CA ARG A 384 10.89 9.15 -23.69
C ARG A 384 10.35 8.07 -22.75
N ASP A 385 10.17 6.85 -23.25
CA ASP A 385 9.84 5.72 -22.40
C ASP A 385 10.89 5.53 -21.30
N PHE A 386 10.48 5.30 -20.08
CA PHE A 386 11.40 5.20 -18.93
C PHE A 386 12.45 4.10 -19.08
N LYS A 387 12.09 2.99 -19.70
CA LYS A 387 13.01 1.87 -19.98
C LYS A 387 14.12 2.23 -20.96
N ASP A 388 13.94 3.30 -21.72
CA ASP A 388 14.91 3.80 -22.71
C ASP A 388 15.71 5.02 -22.20
N VAL A 389 15.50 5.44 -20.96
CA VAL A 389 16.25 6.51 -20.28
C VAL A 389 17.41 5.90 -19.52
N THR A 390 18.63 6.14 -19.96
CA THR A 390 19.87 5.61 -19.38
C THR A 390 20.79 6.74 -18.89
N ASP A 391 21.94 6.41 -18.33
CA ASP A 391 22.96 7.36 -17.85
C ASP A 391 23.83 7.93 -19.00
N ASP A 392 23.17 8.31 -20.09
CA ASP A 392 23.80 8.86 -21.31
C ASP A 392 24.18 10.36 -21.22
N GLY A 393 23.96 10.95 -20.03
CA GLY A 393 24.24 12.36 -19.77
C GLY A 393 23.12 13.32 -20.19
N ASN A 394 22.09 12.85 -20.87
CA ASN A 394 20.96 13.67 -21.31
C ASN A 394 19.98 13.98 -20.18
N ILE A 395 19.33 15.15 -20.26
CA ILE A 395 18.13 15.47 -19.49
C ILE A 395 16.94 15.13 -20.36
N TYR A 396 16.00 14.38 -19.83
CA TYR A 396 14.72 14.04 -20.47
C TYR A 396 13.62 14.91 -19.88
N CYS A 397 12.74 15.38 -20.76
CA CYS A 397 11.62 16.25 -20.37
C CYS A 397 10.28 15.59 -20.66
N TYR A 398 9.37 15.69 -19.75
CA TYR A 398 8.00 15.16 -19.88
C TYR A 398 7.00 16.29 -19.81
N ASP A 399 6.11 16.36 -20.80
CA ASP A 399 5.04 17.34 -20.91
C ASP A 399 3.69 16.69 -21.24
N LYS A 400 2.64 17.52 -21.26
CA LYS A 400 1.26 17.04 -21.48
C LYS A 400 0.84 15.97 -20.49
N LEU A 401 1.34 16.08 -19.28
CA LEU A 401 1.04 15.19 -18.17
C LEU A 401 -0.41 15.36 -17.76
N VAL A 402 -1.13 14.24 -17.55
CA VAL A 402 -2.55 14.23 -17.19
C VAL A 402 -2.72 13.48 -15.90
N LYS A 403 -3.46 14.04 -14.94
CA LYS A 403 -3.77 13.31 -13.69
C LYS A 403 -4.54 12.03 -13.96
N GLN A 404 -4.18 10.96 -13.27
CA GLN A 404 -4.77 9.63 -13.42
C GLN A 404 -6.31 9.66 -13.40
N TRP A 405 -6.89 10.41 -12.47
CA TRP A 405 -8.34 10.49 -12.25
C TRP A 405 -9.00 11.74 -12.84
N SER A 406 -8.33 12.46 -13.73
CA SER A 406 -8.91 13.63 -14.38
C SER A 406 -9.99 13.22 -15.39
N TYR A 407 -11.22 13.68 -15.18
CA TYR A 407 -12.34 13.42 -16.09
C TYR A 407 -12.18 14.14 -17.44
N ASP A 408 -11.63 15.34 -17.44
CA ASP A 408 -11.47 16.17 -18.64
C ASP A 408 -10.19 15.85 -19.42
N LYS A 409 -9.32 15.00 -18.88
CA LYS A 409 -8.02 14.64 -19.47
C LYS A 409 -7.18 15.85 -19.89
N LYS A 410 -7.37 16.98 -19.20
CA LYS A 410 -6.64 18.21 -19.48
C LYS A 410 -5.20 18.09 -18.97
N PRO A 411 -4.21 18.42 -19.82
CA PRO A 411 -2.82 18.44 -19.39
C PRO A 411 -2.57 19.47 -18.28
N GLU A 412 -1.75 19.08 -17.31
CA GLU A 412 -1.24 19.96 -16.26
C GLU A 412 -0.27 21.01 -16.85
N GLN A 413 -0.19 22.18 -16.23
CA GLN A 413 0.82 23.21 -16.54
C GLN A 413 2.14 22.86 -15.83
N LEU A 414 2.64 21.67 -16.10
CA LEU A 414 3.81 21.09 -15.47
C LEU A 414 4.63 20.34 -16.50
N VAL A 415 5.93 20.56 -16.47
CA VAL A 415 6.91 19.69 -17.11
C VAL A 415 7.78 19.04 -16.04
N VAL A 416 8.17 17.78 -16.25
CA VAL A 416 9.07 17.05 -15.36
C VAL A 416 10.38 16.78 -16.09
N PHE A 417 11.49 17.13 -15.45
CA PHE A 417 12.84 16.78 -15.91
C PHE A 417 13.35 15.60 -15.12
N ILE A 418 13.91 14.61 -15.81
CA ILE A 418 14.68 13.53 -15.19
C ILE A 418 16.03 13.38 -15.88
N GLN A 419 17.01 12.90 -15.12
CA GLN A 419 18.33 12.51 -15.62
C GLN A 419 18.85 11.36 -14.79
N LEU A 420 19.19 10.27 -15.43
CA LEU A 420 19.97 9.22 -14.79
C LEU A 420 21.43 9.67 -14.75
N THR A 421 22.02 9.78 -13.56
CA THR A 421 23.42 10.20 -13.38
C THR A 421 24.36 9.01 -13.14
N SER A 422 23.77 7.86 -12.82
CA SER A 422 24.40 6.54 -12.77
C SER A 422 23.29 5.49 -12.91
N PRO A 423 23.60 4.20 -13.10
CA PRO A 423 22.58 3.13 -13.14
C PRO A 423 21.67 3.07 -11.92
N THR A 424 22.06 3.70 -10.81
CA THR A 424 21.35 3.66 -9.53
C THR A 424 21.04 5.04 -8.94
N THR A 425 21.25 6.12 -9.68
CA THR A 425 21.01 7.50 -9.19
C THR A 425 20.26 8.31 -10.23
N LEU A 426 19.14 8.89 -9.81
CA LEU A 426 18.24 9.69 -10.63
C LEU A 426 18.12 11.11 -10.06
N ARG A 427 18.15 12.13 -10.93
CA ARG A 427 17.75 13.50 -10.62
C ARG A 427 16.38 13.78 -11.19
N ILE A 428 15.54 14.49 -10.41
CA ILE A 428 14.20 14.87 -10.83
C ILE A 428 13.86 16.30 -10.38
N GLN A 429 13.11 17.01 -11.23
CA GLN A 429 12.59 18.34 -10.94
C GLN A 429 11.32 18.61 -11.75
N GLY A 430 10.33 19.24 -11.12
CA GLY A 430 9.17 19.82 -11.79
C GLY A 430 9.38 21.30 -12.10
N LYS A 431 8.74 21.79 -13.14
CA LYS A 431 8.72 23.21 -13.51
C LYS A 431 7.37 23.56 -14.10
N GLU A 432 6.81 24.68 -13.66
CA GLU A 432 5.58 25.21 -14.26
C GLU A 432 5.83 25.61 -15.73
N SER A 433 5.21 24.90 -16.65
CA SER A 433 5.29 25.13 -18.10
C SER A 433 4.24 24.29 -18.82
N ASN A 434 3.76 24.77 -19.98
CA ASN A 434 2.84 24.01 -20.80
C ASN A 434 3.54 23.02 -21.76
N SER A 435 4.84 23.14 -21.96
CA SER A 435 5.60 22.26 -22.85
C SER A 435 7.10 22.27 -22.55
N CYS A 436 7.76 21.21 -22.98
CA CYS A 436 9.21 21.07 -22.91
C CYS A 436 9.97 22.08 -23.79
N GLY A 437 9.35 22.70 -24.79
CA GLY A 437 10.01 23.60 -25.73
C GLY A 437 11.06 22.89 -26.63
N SER A 438 12.05 23.63 -27.12
CA SER A 438 13.02 23.16 -28.10
C SER A 438 14.34 22.64 -27.52
N GLY A 439 14.43 22.38 -26.20
CA GLY A 439 15.37 21.41 -25.70
C GLY A 439 16.81 21.84 -25.33
N SER A 440 17.00 22.96 -24.62
CA SER A 440 18.20 23.10 -23.77
C SER A 440 17.75 23.19 -22.32
N TRP A 441 17.61 22.06 -21.67
CA TRP A 441 17.15 22.02 -20.27
C TRP A 441 18.32 21.97 -19.30
N SER A 442 18.11 22.53 -18.13
CA SER A 442 19.03 22.41 -17.01
C SER A 442 18.23 22.34 -15.71
N PHE A 443 18.75 21.57 -14.75
CA PHE A 443 18.25 21.62 -13.39
C PHE A 443 18.58 22.98 -12.75
N SER A 444 17.67 23.50 -11.94
CA SER A 444 17.99 24.58 -11.00
C SER A 444 18.79 24.01 -9.82
N SER A 445 19.08 24.83 -8.82
CA SER A 445 19.63 24.33 -7.54
C SER A 445 18.66 23.43 -6.75
N ASN A 446 17.37 23.47 -7.08
CA ASN A 446 16.30 22.77 -6.37
C ASN A 446 15.84 21.56 -7.18
N TYR A 447 16.56 20.46 -7.11
CA TYR A 447 16.18 19.15 -7.66
C TYR A 447 16.28 18.11 -6.53
N ALA A 448 15.58 17.02 -6.66
CA ALA A 448 15.80 15.85 -5.81
C ALA A 448 16.75 14.86 -6.47
N GLU A 449 17.62 14.26 -5.67
CA GLU A 449 18.44 13.12 -6.04
C GLU A 449 17.89 11.88 -5.34
N LEU A 450 17.58 10.85 -6.13
CA LEU A 450 16.97 9.61 -5.71
C LEU A 450 17.90 8.45 -6.03
N GLU A 451 17.78 7.36 -5.30
CA GLU A 451 18.58 6.15 -5.46
C GLU A 451 17.71 4.88 -5.43
N ARG A 452 18.23 3.81 -5.94
CA ARG A 452 17.61 2.48 -5.82
C ARG A 452 18.58 1.46 -5.27
#